data_49286148e9c878537a36ff6cace1d519
#
_entry.id   49286148e9c878537a36ff6cace1d519
#
_cell.length_a   1.000
_cell.length_b   1.000
_cell.length_c   1.000
_cell.angle_alpha   90.00
_cell.angle_beta   90.00
_cell.angle_gamma   90.00
#
_symmetry.space_group_name_H-M   'P 1'
#
loop_
_entity.id
_entity.type
_entity.pdbx_description
1 polymer ?
#
loop_
_entity_poly.entity_id
_entity_poly.type
_entity_poly.pdbx_seq_one_letter_code
_entity_poly.pdbx_strand_id
1 'polypeptide(L)'
;MFKFTSSNLESSLSSFKQRGITEFTLQDEAVLSHKGKLLHFLQVFQKEAGDVFLTLPVSANVLDMDVCKACAELYCTLEIPFSGLSKGGSYLFDKKFFSRRADMLNTLGLVFGFDMNFACDAGDSVKAFRDRLDFALSLYPNHIDFPQLELAGISDSADKSSIKQPKPSATFSTQDIKNCRETAFAVSSFYSYGRAVTWFLAVLAPLKMTPSKFFQDFAEWQKINNCSLESGWKPETAKHAEIEKMQLSFLKFKYDEKNKPQLFDVVSNIVRLNGAFSRCFGEGEESKIELGYNPEELLSGAAMDIQSFFDNSFIENSTVKIFMGEDGVEWRYC
;
A
#
# COMPACT_ATOMS: atom_id res chain seq x y z
N MET A 1 16.50 -6.56 -19.90
CA MET A 1 17.10 -5.70 -18.86
C MET A 1 18.07 -4.74 -19.50
N PHE A 2 17.81 -3.44 -19.40
CA PHE A 2 18.73 -2.40 -19.88
C PHE A 2 19.90 -2.27 -18.91
N LYS A 3 21.14 -2.35 -19.39
CA LYS A 3 22.33 -1.98 -18.62
C LYS A 3 22.86 -0.67 -19.18
N PHE A 4 22.99 0.34 -18.34
CA PHE A 4 23.66 1.58 -18.72
C PHE A 4 24.84 1.86 -17.79
N THR A 5 25.80 2.57 -18.32
CA THR A 5 26.95 3.10 -17.58
C THR A 5 26.71 4.57 -17.31
N SER A 6 27.42 5.15 -16.36
CA SER A 6 27.34 6.61 -16.08
C SER A 6 27.64 7.46 -17.33
N SER A 7 28.40 6.94 -18.29
CA SER A 7 28.75 7.65 -19.52
C SER A 7 27.65 7.66 -20.59
N ASN A 8 26.64 6.77 -20.51
CA ASN A 8 25.52 6.70 -21.46
C ASN A 8 24.16 6.87 -20.79
N LEU A 9 24.11 7.23 -19.51
CA LEU A 9 22.88 7.36 -18.74
C LEU A 9 21.92 8.40 -19.36
N GLU A 10 22.43 9.62 -19.62
CA GLU A 10 21.63 10.70 -20.21
C GLU A 10 21.03 10.29 -21.57
N SER A 11 21.85 9.79 -22.49
CA SER A 11 21.40 9.37 -23.81
C SER A 11 20.41 8.19 -23.76
N SER A 12 20.58 7.28 -22.80
CA SER A 12 19.67 6.15 -22.60
C SER A 12 18.32 6.62 -22.10
N LEU A 13 18.27 7.51 -21.11
CA LEU A 13 17.04 8.05 -20.56
C LEU A 13 16.29 8.93 -21.59
N SER A 14 17.00 9.80 -22.30
CA SER A 14 16.40 10.61 -23.39
C SER A 14 15.76 9.73 -24.46
N SER A 15 16.33 8.55 -24.75
CA SER A 15 15.76 7.60 -25.71
C SER A 15 14.45 6.98 -25.24
N PHE A 16 14.20 6.87 -23.91
CA PHE A 16 12.97 6.29 -23.37
C PHE A 16 11.75 7.13 -23.74
N LYS A 17 11.86 8.44 -23.61
CA LYS A 17 10.82 9.38 -24.03
C LYS A 17 10.49 9.24 -25.51
N GLN A 18 11.51 9.18 -26.38
CA GLN A 18 11.33 9.01 -27.82
C GLN A 18 10.67 7.67 -28.21
N ARG A 19 10.85 6.64 -27.36
CA ARG A 19 10.28 5.30 -27.56
C ARG A 19 8.91 5.11 -26.90
N GLY A 20 8.35 6.15 -26.28
CA GLY A 20 7.06 6.10 -25.60
C GLY A 20 7.04 5.21 -24.35
N ILE A 21 8.18 5.09 -23.65
CA ILE A 21 8.25 4.39 -22.38
C ILE A 21 7.63 5.28 -21.31
N THR A 22 6.61 4.78 -20.61
CA THR A 22 5.86 5.50 -19.58
C THR A 22 6.25 5.10 -18.15
N GLU A 23 6.88 3.93 -17.98
CA GLU A 23 7.24 3.38 -16.68
C GLU A 23 8.66 2.82 -16.71
N PHE A 24 9.38 3.01 -15.61
CA PHE A 24 10.75 2.53 -15.45
C PHE A 24 11.01 2.05 -14.03
N THR A 25 11.59 0.86 -13.87
CA THR A 25 12.05 0.35 -12.57
C THR A 25 13.57 0.30 -12.54
N LEU A 26 14.18 1.00 -11.60
CA LEU A 26 15.63 0.95 -11.39
C LEU A 26 16.00 -0.32 -10.64
N GLN A 27 16.83 -1.18 -11.24
CA GLN A 27 17.27 -2.45 -10.64
C GLN A 27 18.79 -2.52 -10.40
N ASP A 28 19.51 -1.40 -10.57
CA ASP A 28 20.96 -1.36 -10.34
C ASP A 28 21.26 -1.19 -8.84
N GLU A 29 21.60 -2.29 -8.19
CA GLU A 29 21.90 -2.34 -6.76
C GLU A 29 23.10 -1.46 -6.38
N ALA A 30 24.07 -1.25 -7.29
CA ALA A 30 25.22 -0.38 -7.05
C ALA A 30 24.84 1.11 -7.05
N VAL A 31 23.73 1.48 -7.68
CA VAL A 31 23.13 2.82 -7.61
C VAL A 31 22.25 2.92 -6.38
N LEU A 32 21.33 1.97 -6.20
CA LEU A 32 20.32 1.96 -5.13
C LEU A 32 20.92 1.89 -3.72
N SER A 33 22.08 1.27 -3.55
CA SER A 33 22.75 1.13 -2.24
C SER A 33 23.68 2.29 -1.88
N HIS A 34 23.91 3.26 -2.78
CA HIS A 34 24.87 4.33 -2.59
C HIS A 34 24.26 5.71 -2.79
N LYS A 35 24.06 6.47 -1.69
CA LYS A 35 23.41 7.79 -1.69
C LYS A 35 23.88 8.71 -2.84
N GLY A 36 25.18 8.91 -3.01
CA GLY A 36 25.70 9.83 -4.03
C GLY A 36 25.39 9.41 -5.46
N LYS A 37 25.43 8.11 -5.75
CA LYS A 37 25.05 7.58 -7.07
C LYS A 37 23.55 7.69 -7.31
N LEU A 38 22.74 7.41 -6.29
CA LEU A 38 21.29 7.53 -6.36
C LEU A 38 20.90 8.98 -6.62
N LEU A 39 21.42 9.94 -5.86
CA LEU A 39 21.16 11.36 -6.09
C LEU A 39 21.54 11.82 -7.51
N HIS A 40 22.70 11.39 -8.00
CA HIS A 40 23.11 11.68 -9.37
C HIS A 40 22.14 11.08 -10.39
N PHE A 41 21.73 9.82 -10.19
CA PHE A 41 20.73 9.18 -11.05
C PHE A 41 19.41 9.96 -11.05
N LEU A 42 18.88 10.32 -9.88
CA LEU A 42 17.62 11.06 -9.75
C LEU A 42 17.67 12.42 -10.46
N GLN A 43 18.79 13.15 -10.34
CA GLN A 43 18.99 14.42 -11.02
C GLN A 43 18.98 14.27 -12.56
N VAL A 44 19.69 13.25 -13.07
CA VAL A 44 19.72 12.98 -14.51
C VAL A 44 18.33 12.50 -14.99
N PHE A 45 17.67 11.64 -14.21
CA PHE A 45 16.33 11.13 -14.53
C PHE A 45 15.30 12.27 -14.61
N GLN A 46 15.31 13.19 -13.65
CA GLN A 46 14.45 14.36 -13.64
C GLN A 46 14.61 15.21 -14.93
N LYS A 47 15.86 15.43 -15.33
CA LYS A 47 16.18 16.23 -16.52
C LYS A 47 15.76 15.55 -17.82
N GLU A 48 16.03 14.26 -17.98
CA GLU A 48 15.92 13.55 -19.26
C GLU A 48 14.61 12.77 -19.41
N ALA A 49 13.98 12.34 -18.31
CA ALA A 49 12.82 11.46 -18.30
C ALA A 49 11.82 11.78 -17.15
N GLY A 50 11.72 13.03 -16.71
CA GLY A 50 10.92 13.42 -15.54
C GLY A 50 9.41 13.20 -15.68
N ASP A 51 8.90 12.94 -16.87
CA ASP A 51 7.52 12.57 -17.18
C ASP A 51 7.28 11.03 -17.19
N VAL A 52 8.32 10.23 -16.98
CA VAL A 52 8.23 8.77 -16.88
C VAL A 52 8.02 8.38 -15.42
N PHE A 53 7.09 7.47 -15.14
CA PHE A 53 6.89 6.93 -13.79
C PHE A 53 8.08 6.07 -13.36
N LEU A 54 8.65 6.36 -12.20
CA LEU A 54 9.84 5.69 -11.69
C LEU A 54 9.52 4.84 -10.46
N THR A 55 9.80 3.54 -10.53
CA THR A 55 9.77 2.65 -9.37
C THR A 55 11.19 2.45 -8.81
N LEU A 56 11.37 2.71 -7.52
CA LEU A 56 12.63 2.65 -6.80
C LEU A 56 12.59 1.60 -5.68
N PRO A 57 13.06 0.37 -5.90
CA PRO A 57 13.25 -0.62 -4.84
C PRO A 57 14.47 -0.24 -3.99
N VAL A 58 14.28 0.61 -3.01
CA VAL A 58 15.35 1.29 -2.27
C VAL A 58 15.43 0.88 -0.81
N SER A 59 16.63 0.59 -0.31
CA SER A 59 16.81 0.32 1.11
C SER A 59 16.54 1.56 1.98
N ALA A 60 15.82 1.39 3.09
CA ALA A 60 15.59 2.45 4.07
C ALA A 60 16.89 3.11 4.61
N ASN A 61 18.05 2.44 4.48
CA ASN A 61 19.34 2.96 4.92
C ASN A 61 19.84 4.15 4.09
N VAL A 62 19.51 4.22 2.81
CA VAL A 62 19.96 5.32 1.93
C VAL A 62 18.95 6.48 1.90
N LEU A 63 17.75 6.27 2.44
CA LEU A 63 16.72 7.30 2.53
C LEU A 63 17.08 8.30 3.63
N ASP A 64 17.44 9.50 3.22
CA ASP A 64 17.55 10.67 4.08
C ASP A 64 16.80 11.85 3.44
N MET A 65 16.84 13.00 4.08
CA MET A 65 16.11 14.18 3.62
C MET A 65 16.50 14.64 2.20
N ASP A 66 17.77 14.48 1.81
CA ASP A 66 18.22 14.89 0.48
C ASP A 66 17.68 13.97 -0.61
N VAL A 67 17.74 12.64 -0.35
CA VAL A 67 17.18 11.63 -1.27
C VAL A 67 15.66 11.78 -1.36
N CYS A 68 14.96 11.94 -0.22
CA CYS A 68 13.52 12.12 -0.21
C CYS A 68 13.08 13.39 -0.96
N LYS A 69 13.79 14.52 -0.80
CA LYS A 69 13.53 15.73 -1.58
C LYS A 69 13.75 15.55 -3.07
N ALA A 70 14.82 14.83 -3.45
CA ALA A 70 15.07 14.53 -4.87
C ALA A 70 13.97 13.63 -5.48
N CYS A 71 13.44 12.70 -4.70
CA CYS A 71 12.29 11.88 -5.11
C CYS A 71 10.99 12.69 -5.21
N ALA A 72 10.78 13.68 -4.34
CA ALA A 72 9.58 14.52 -4.35
C ALA A 72 9.45 15.40 -5.62
N GLU A 73 10.54 15.61 -6.34
CA GLU A 73 10.55 16.29 -7.63
C GLU A 73 10.21 15.37 -8.82
N LEU A 74 9.95 14.08 -8.57
CA LEU A 74 9.74 13.07 -9.58
C LEU A 74 8.38 12.40 -9.43
N TYR A 75 7.89 11.88 -10.55
CA TYR A 75 6.74 10.99 -10.56
C TYR A 75 7.19 9.57 -10.22
N CYS A 76 7.23 9.24 -8.92
CA CYS A 76 7.83 7.98 -8.48
C CYS A 76 7.12 7.32 -7.30
N THR A 77 7.39 6.02 -7.14
CA THR A 77 7.09 5.23 -5.92
C THR A 77 8.36 4.60 -5.37
N LEU A 78 8.41 4.46 -4.05
CA LEU A 78 9.52 3.81 -3.36
C LEU A 78 9.06 2.46 -2.80
N GLU A 79 9.76 1.39 -3.17
CA GLU A 79 9.55 0.03 -2.65
C GLU A 79 10.62 -0.26 -1.60
N ILE A 80 10.21 -0.35 -0.33
CA ILE A 80 11.14 -0.37 0.80
C ILE A 80 11.09 -1.73 1.49
N PRO A 81 12.19 -2.51 1.48
CA PRO A 81 12.26 -3.76 2.24
C PRO A 81 12.01 -3.53 3.73
N PHE A 82 10.94 -4.14 4.25
CA PHE A 82 10.47 -4.00 5.63
C PHE A 82 10.80 -5.25 6.43
N SER A 83 12.08 -5.45 6.72
CA SER A 83 12.58 -6.64 7.38
C SER A 83 13.48 -6.29 8.56
N GLY A 84 13.58 -7.23 9.51
CA GLY A 84 14.53 -7.14 10.61
C GLY A 84 15.87 -7.78 10.22
N LEU A 85 16.81 -7.66 11.15
CA LEU A 85 18.11 -8.30 11.07
C LEU A 85 18.13 -9.55 11.96
N SER A 86 18.58 -10.67 11.41
CA SER A 86 18.87 -11.86 12.20
C SER A 86 20.28 -11.73 12.78
N LYS A 87 20.38 -11.68 14.12
CA LYS A 87 21.67 -11.61 14.83
C LYS A 87 21.67 -12.60 15.98
N GLY A 88 22.63 -13.55 15.97
CA GLY A 88 22.76 -14.54 17.06
C GLY A 88 21.53 -15.40 17.26
N GLY A 89 20.77 -15.70 16.21
CA GLY A 89 19.53 -16.50 16.29
C GLY A 89 18.29 -15.70 16.75
N SER A 90 18.44 -14.40 17.02
CA SER A 90 17.32 -13.50 17.34
C SER A 90 16.98 -12.63 16.16
N TYR A 91 15.68 -12.42 15.94
CA TYR A 91 15.17 -11.48 14.94
C TYR A 91 14.98 -10.11 15.59
N LEU A 92 15.74 -9.12 15.11
CA LEU A 92 15.72 -7.74 15.61
C LEU A 92 15.09 -6.82 14.57
N PHE A 93 14.06 -6.10 14.97
CA PHE A 93 13.36 -5.14 14.11
C PHE A 93 13.39 -3.74 14.74
N ASP A 94 13.99 -2.78 14.03
CA ASP A 94 14.16 -1.41 14.52
C ASP A 94 12.96 -0.52 14.12
N LYS A 95 11.91 -0.52 14.96
CA LYS A 95 10.73 0.31 14.77
C LYS A 95 11.06 1.81 14.70
N LYS A 96 11.98 2.28 15.55
CA LYS A 96 12.34 3.71 15.59
C LYS A 96 13.03 4.17 14.30
N PHE A 97 13.84 3.31 13.71
CA PHE A 97 14.47 3.56 12.43
C PHE A 97 13.43 3.74 11.32
N PHE A 98 12.49 2.79 11.18
CA PHE A 98 11.43 2.86 10.17
C PHE A 98 10.45 4.00 10.41
N SER A 99 10.07 4.31 11.67
CA SER A 99 9.23 5.48 11.97
C SER A 99 9.82 6.77 11.42
N ARG A 100 11.11 7.01 11.64
CA ARG A 100 11.78 8.22 11.16
C ARG A 100 11.79 8.32 9.63
N ARG A 101 11.90 7.18 8.93
CA ARG A 101 11.88 7.14 7.46
C ARG A 101 10.48 7.44 6.93
N ALA A 102 9.48 6.74 7.46
CA ALA A 102 8.08 6.98 7.08
C ALA A 102 7.63 8.43 7.37
N ASP A 103 8.06 9.00 8.49
CA ASP A 103 7.80 10.41 8.83
C ASP A 103 8.31 11.37 7.74
N MET A 104 9.54 11.17 7.25
CA MET A 104 10.08 11.98 6.16
C MET A 104 9.30 11.82 4.87
N LEU A 105 8.95 10.57 4.52
CA LEU A 105 8.21 10.25 3.30
C LEU A 105 6.81 10.87 3.33
N ASN A 106 6.08 10.68 4.43
CA ASN A 106 4.74 11.24 4.61
C ASN A 106 4.75 12.78 4.64
N THR A 107 5.75 13.39 5.29
CA THR A 107 5.88 14.85 5.33
C THR A 107 6.08 15.47 3.94
N LEU A 108 6.75 14.76 3.05
CA LEU A 108 6.99 15.19 1.67
C LEU A 108 5.91 14.68 0.68
N GLY A 109 4.88 13.98 1.15
CA GLY A 109 3.83 13.44 0.31
C GLY A 109 4.30 12.36 -0.68
N LEU A 110 5.40 11.66 -0.38
CA LEU A 110 5.94 10.63 -1.24
C LEU A 110 5.09 9.36 -1.22
N VAL A 111 4.86 8.79 -2.39
CA VAL A 111 4.25 7.46 -2.52
C VAL A 111 5.30 6.41 -2.16
N PHE A 112 4.99 5.53 -1.21
CA PHE A 112 5.87 4.43 -0.83
C PHE A 112 5.11 3.19 -0.41
N GLY A 113 5.74 2.05 -0.61
CA GLY A 113 5.29 0.74 -0.13
C GLY A 113 6.33 0.04 0.71
N PHE A 114 5.88 -0.99 1.43
CA PHE A 114 6.76 -1.88 2.17
C PHE A 114 6.74 -3.29 1.60
N ASP A 115 7.92 -3.83 1.27
CA ASP A 115 8.10 -5.24 0.95
C ASP A 115 8.28 -6.04 2.23
N MET A 116 7.31 -6.88 2.56
CA MET A 116 7.31 -7.67 3.79
C MET A 116 7.41 -9.16 3.52
N ASN A 117 8.40 -9.80 4.14
CA ASN A 117 8.60 -11.24 4.12
C ASN A 117 8.10 -11.91 5.41
N PHE A 118 7.77 -13.19 5.34
CA PHE A 118 7.47 -14.03 6.49
C PHE A 118 8.13 -15.41 6.37
N ALA A 119 8.51 -16.00 7.49
CA ALA A 119 9.14 -17.33 7.58
C ALA A 119 10.40 -17.51 6.70
N CYS A 120 11.15 -16.42 6.42
CA CYS A 120 12.35 -16.43 5.58
C CYS A 120 13.64 -16.22 6.36
N ASP A 121 13.57 -15.55 7.49
CA ASP A 121 14.75 -15.16 8.26
C ASP A 121 14.84 -15.96 9.57
N ALA A 122 16.08 -16.31 9.98
CA ALA A 122 16.30 -17.04 11.22
C ALA A 122 15.81 -16.21 12.43
N GLY A 123 15.07 -16.85 13.34
CA GLY A 123 14.48 -16.21 14.52
C GLY A 123 13.19 -15.44 14.27
N ASP A 124 12.72 -15.33 13.01
CA ASP A 124 11.39 -14.80 12.72
C ASP A 124 10.29 -15.72 13.29
N SER A 125 9.11 -15.18 13.55
CA SER A 125 7.98 -15.91 14.12
C SER A 125 6.64 -15.32 13.68
N VAL A 126 5.57 -16.09 13.79
CA VAL A 126 4.20 -15.62 13.54
C VAL A 126 3.89 -14.34 14.31
N LYS A 127 4.34 -14.29 15.58
CA LYS A 127 4.17 -13.09 16.41
C LYS A 127 4.95 -11.91 15.81
N ALA A 128 6.22 -12.11 15.45
CA ALA A 128 7.04 -11.05 14.85
C ALA A 128 6.47 -10.57 13.51
N PHE A 129 5.91 -11.46 12.69
CA PHE A 129 5.22 -11.10 11.46
C PHE A 129 3.99 -10.22 11.75
N ARG A 130 3.13 -10.60 12.70
CA ARG A 130 1.97 -9.80 13.10
C ARG A 130 2.36 -8.44 13.66
N ASP A 131 3.36 -8.40 14.55
CA ASP A 131 3.86 -7.17 15.16
C ASP A 131 4.46 -6.22 14.10
N ARG A 132 5.10 -6.76 13.04
CA ARG A 132 5.59 -5.97 11.90
C ARG A 132 4.44 -5.46 11.03
N LEU A 133 3.45 -6.29 10.74
CA LEU A 133 2.29 -5.90 9.95
C LEU A 133 1.49 -4.78 10.62
N ASP A 134 1.21 -4.94 11.92
CA ASP A 134 0.51 -3.91 12.71
C ASP A 134 1.29 -2.60 12.72
N PHE A 135 2.61 -2.70 12.85
CA PHE A 135 3.47 -1.53 12.84
C PHE A 135 3.61 -0.90 11.45
N ALA A 136 3.76 -1.71 10.39
CA ALA A 136 3.83 -1.20 9.01
C ALA A 136 2.62 -0.35 8.67
N LEU A 137 1.43 -0.83 8.95
CA LEU A 137 0.17 -0.12 8.67
C LEU A 137 0.03 1.17 9.48
N SER A 138 0.60 1.23 10.70
CA SER A 138 0.63 2.46 11.51
C SER A 138 1.52 3.56 10.92
N LEU A 139 2.33 3.25 9.91
CA LEU A 139 3.21 4.19 9.21
C LEU A 139 2.59 4.77 7.93
N TYR A 140 1.36 4.38 7.59
CA TYR A 140 0.61 4.85 6.42
C TYR A 140 1.31 4.61 5.06
N PRO A 141 1.87 3.41 4.78
CA PRO A 141 2.36 3.12 3.43
C PRO A 141 1.19 3.08 2.45
N ASN A 142 1.41 3.46 1.21
CA ASN A 142 0.38 3.38 0.16
C ASN A 142 0.01 1.93 -0.15
N HIS A 143 0.98 1.01 -0.04
CA HIS A 143 0.77 -0.43 -0.22
C HIS A 143 1.74 -1.24 0.64
N ILE A 144 1.41 -2.51 0.83
CA ILE A 144 2.29 -3.52 1.42
C ILE A 144 2.32 -4.71 0.47
N ASP A 145 3.51 -5.03 0.00
CA ASP A 145 3.74 -6.14 -0.90
C ASP A 145 4.37 -7.33 -0.19
N PHE A 146 4.00 -8.49 -0.65
CA PHE A 146 4.48 -9.76 -0.13
C PHE A 146 5.07 -10.57 -1.29
N PRO A 147 6.38 -10.47 -1.55
CA PRO A 147 7.00 -11.14 -2.69
C PRO A 147 6.72 -12.66 -2.76
N GLN A 148 6.42 -13.31 -1.61
CA GLN A 148 6.06 -14.72 -1.58
C GLN A 148 4.69 -15.03 -2.20
N LEU A 149 3.79 -14.06 -2.34
CA LEU A 149 2.50 -14.25 -3.03
C LEU A 149 2.69 -14.39 -4.54
N GLU A 150 3.61 -13.63 -5.11
CA GLU A 150 3.93 -13.64 -6.54
C GLU A 150 4.45 -14.99 -7.02
N LEU A 151 5.13 -15.74 -6.13
CA LEU A 151 5.64 -17.08 -6.45
C LEU A 151 4.57 -18.10 -6.83
N ALA A 152 3.32 -17.85 -6.46
CA ALA A 152 2.21 -18.76 -6.76
C ALA A 152 1.64 -18.59 -8.17
N GLY A 153 1.88 -17.44 -8.81
CA GLY A 153 1.30 -17.06 -10.11
C GLY A 153 2.29 -16.92 -11.26
N ILE A 154 3.60 -16.88 -10.99
CA ILE A 154 4.62 -16.60 -12.01
C ILE A 154 5.03 -17.91 -12.73
N SER A 155 4.94 -17.91 -14.05
CA SER A 155 5.61 -18.90 -14.93
C SER A 155 7.13 -18.80 -14.74
N ASP A 156 7.88 -19.87 -15.09
CA ASP A 156 9.34 -20.08 -14.90
C ASP A 156 10.30 -18.98 -15.41
N SER A 157 10.09 -17.73 -15.09
CA SER A 157 11.02 -16.64 -15.43
C SER A 157 12.16 -16.52 -14.40
N ALA A 158 13.33 -16.07 -14.86
CA ALA A 158 14.59 -16.03 -14.13
C ALA A 158 14.60 -15.20 -12.83
N ASP A 159 13.56 -14.41 -12.56
CA ASP A 159 13.48 -13.51 -11.40
C ASP A 159 13.08 -14.21 -10.08
N LYS A 160 12.59 -15.45 -10.14
CA LYS A 160 12.23 -16.22 -8.92
C LYS A 160 13.40 -16.51 -7.98
N SER A 161 14.62 -16.50 -8.46
CA SER A 161 15.82 -16.86 -7.67
C SER A 161 16.16 -15.82 -6.59
N SER A 162 15.66 -14.61 -6.69
CA SER A 162 15.88 -13.52 -5.71
C SER A 162 14.89 -13.53 -4.55
N ILE A 163 13.71 -14.13 -4.71
CA ILE A 163 12.67 -14.17 -3.69
C ILE A 163 12.94 -15.29 -2.69
N LYS A 164 13.14 -14.94 -1.43
CA LYS A 164 13.31 -15.91 -0.36
C LYS A 164 12.06 -16.77 -0.18
N GLN A 165 12.22 -18.10 -0.21
CA GLN A 165 11.13 -19.04 0.02
C GLN A 165 10.84 -19.19 1.52
N PRO A 166 9.56 -19.13 1.96
CA PRO A 166 9.19 -19.44 3.34
C PRO A 166 9.54 -20.91 3.66
N LYS A 167 10.12 -21.14 4.81
CA LYS A 167 10.48 -22.50 5.27
C LYS A 167 9.98 -22.75 6.68
N PRO A 168 9.42 -23.94 6.96
CA PRO A 168 9.07 -24.32 8.32
C PRO A 168 10.28 -24.26 9.25
N SER A 169 10.04 -23.82 10.48
CA SER A 169 11.04 -23.69 11.54
C SER A 169 10.41 -23.99 12.90
N ALA A 170 11.19 -23.91 13.96
CA ALA A 170 10.66 -24.06 15.31
C ALA A 170 9.60 -22.98 15.69
N THR A 171 9.63 -21.83 15.02
CA THR A 171 8.75 -20.67 15.27
C THR A 171 7.70 -20.44 14.17
N PHE A 172 7.77 -21.23 13.08
CA PHE A 172 6.80 -21.24 11.98
C PHE A 172 6.49 -22.67 11.56
N SER A 173 5.34 -23.21 11.89
CA SER A 173 4.85 -24.47 11.33
C SER A 173 4.42 -24.27 9.86
N THR A 174 4.24 -25.38 9.15
CA THR A 174 3.66 -25.34 7.78
C THR A 174 2.28 -24.68 7.76
N GLN A 175 1.48 -24.90 8.80
CA GLN A 175 0.16 -24.28 8.92
C GLN A 175 0.27 -22.77 9.17
N ASP A 176 1.26 -22.34 9.96
CA ASP A 176 1.51 -20.91 10.19
C ASP A 176 1.90 -20.20 8.91
N ILE A 177 2.75 -20.83 8.08
CA ILE A 177 3.13 -20.27 6.77
C ILE A 177 1.89 -20.11 5.87
N LYS A 178 1.01 -21.13 5.85
CA LYS A 178 -0.25 -21.04 5.11
C LYS A 178 -1.11 -19.89 5.60
N ASN A 179 -1.31 -19.77 6.91
CA ASN A 179 -2.11 -18.70 7.53
C ASN A 179 -1.50 -17.30 7.26
N CYS A 180 -0.16 -17.17 7.33
CA CYS A 180 0.51 -15.91 7.01
C CYS A 180 0.33 -15.54 5.53
N ARG A 181 0.35 -16.52 4.63
CA ARG A 181 0.11 -16.31 3.21
C ARG A 181 -1.32 -15.83 2.92
N GLU A 182 -2.30 -16.41 3.58
CA GLU A 182 -3.70 -15.98 3.48
C GLU A 182 -3.88 -14.57 4.06
N THR A 183 -3.25 -14.27 5.19
CA THR A 183 -3.25 -12.92 5.78
C THR A 183 -2.58 -11.91 4.84
N ALA A 184 -1.43 -12.26 4.25
CA ALA A 184 -0.74 -11.42 3.28
C ALA A 184 -1.62 -11.12 2.05
N PHE A 185 -2.31 -12.15 1.53
CA PHE A 185 -3.25 -11.96 0.43
C PHE A 185 -4.43 -11.07 0.83
N ALA A 186 -4.93 -11.21 2.04
CA ALA A 186 -5.99 -10.36 2.58
C ALA A 186 -5.55 -8.88 2.68
N VAL A 187 -4.31 -8.63 3.14
CA VAL A 187 -3.73 -7.27 3.15
C VAL A 187 -3.62 -6.72 1.74
N SER A 188 -3.03 -7.48 0.83
CA SER A 188 -2.87 -7.10 -0.57
C SER A 188 -4.22 -6.73 -1.20
N SER A 189 -5.23 -7.61 -1.03
CA SER A 189 -6.56 -7.41 -1.60
C SER A 189 -7.31 -6.19 -1.04
N PHE A 190 -7.32 -6.07 0.30
CA PHE A 190 -8.12 -5.05 0.98
C PHE A 190 -7.43 -3.71 1.06
N TYR A 191 -6.11 -3.71 1.40
CA TYR A 191 -5.37 -2.49 1.69
C TYR A 191 -4.68 -1.95 0.43
N SER A 192 -3.82 -2.74 -0.23
CA SER A 192 -3.03 -2.28 -1.37
C SER A 192 -3.90 -2.07 -2.60
N TYR A 193 -4.53 -3.12 -3.13
CA TYR A 193 -5.45 -3.01 -4.28
C TYR A 193 -6.76 -2.30 -3.95
N GLY A 194 -7.18 -2.36 -2.68
CA GLY A 194 -8.33 -1.61 -2.18
C GLY A 194 -8.05 -0.14 -1.86
N ARG A 195 -6.79 0.31 -2.04
CA ARG A 195 -6.36 1.72 -1.87
C ARG A 195 -6.83 2.33 -0.55
N ALA A 196 -6.65 1.58 0.55
CA ALA A 196 -7.28 1.90 1.82
C ALA A 196 -6.42 2.82 2.73
N VAL A 197 -5.25 3.28 2.29
CA VAL A 197 -4.28 4.02 3.11
C VAL A 197 -4.89 5.22 3.85
N THR A 198 -5.74 5.98 3.18
CA THR A 198 -6.31 7.23 3.72
C THR A 198 -7.31 7.02 4.86
N TRP A 199 -7.99 5.88 4.90
CA TRP A 199 -9.12 5.67 5.80
C TRP A 199 -9.04 4.41 6.67
N PHE A 200 -8.15 3.46 6.36
CA PHE A 200 -8.12 2.14 7.01
C PHE A 200 -8.03 2.21 8.54
N LEU A 201 -7.09 2.98 9.08
CA LEU A 201 -6.90 3.06 10.53
C LEU A 201 -8.07 3.78 11.22
N ALA A 202 -8.68 4.75 10.56
CA ALA A 202 -9.88 5.43 11.06
C ALA A 202 -11.05 4.45 11.23
N VAL A 203 -11.32 3.64 10.19
CA VAL A 203 -12.42 2.65 10.25
C VAL A 203 -12.12 1.47 11.17
N LEU A 204 -10.86 1.17 11.41
CA LEU A 204 -10.45 0.11 12.33
C LEU A 204 -10.57 0.50 13.80
N ALA A 205 -10.35 1.78 14.13
CA ALA A 205 -10.30 2.27 15.50
C ALA A 205 -11.57 1.95 16.32
N PRO A 206 -12.82 2.15 15.83
CA PRO A 206 -14.02 1.79 16.58
C PRO A 206 -14.16 0.31 16.87
N LEU A 207 -13.59 -0.56 16.01
CA LEU A 207 -13.67 -2.02 16.16
C LEU A 207 -12.74 -2.53 17.27
N LYS A 208 -11.79 -1.72 17.76
CA LYS A 208 -10.80 -2.07 18.80
C LYS A 208 -10.04 -3.36 18.47
N MET A 209 -9.62 -3.48 17.23
CA MET A 209 -8.88 -4.62 16.70
C MET A 209 -7.50 -4.18 16.25
N THR A 210 -6.51 -5.10 16.31
CA THR A 210 -5.24 -4.87 15.60
C THR A 210 -5.41 -5.11 14.11
N PRO A 211 -4.65 -4.43 13.24
CA PRO A 211 -4.66 -4.68 11.79
C PRO A 211 -4.46 -6.16 11.45
N SER A 212 -3.49 -6.83 12.07
CA SER A 212 -3.21 -8.25 11.82
C SER A 212 -4.40 -9.16 12.14
N LYS A 213 -5.14 -8.87 13.23
CA LYS A 213 -6.37 -9.60 13.56
C LYS A 213 -7.50 -9.31 12.56
N PHE A 214 -7.65 -8.07 12.15
CA PHE A 214 -8.62 -7.68 11.12
C PHE A 214 -8.39 -8.44 9.82
N PHE A 215 -7.14 -8.49 9.34
CA PHE A 215 -6.81 -9.20 8.11
C PHE A 215 -6.89 -10.73 8.23
N GLN A 216 -6.66 -11.30 9.41
CA GLN A 216 -6.94 -12.71 9.63
C GLN A 216 -8.44 -13.02 9.50
N ASP A 217 -9.28 -12.18 10.11
CA ASP A 217 -10.75 -12.33 10.01
C ASP A 217 -11.22 -12.10 8.56
N PHE A 218 -10.61 -11.17 7.86
CA PHE A 218 -10.92 -10.92 6.45
C PHE A 218 -10.51 -12.11 5.56
N ALA A 219 -9.35 -12.73 5.80
CA ALA A 219 -8.93 -13.93 5.08
C ALA A 219 -9.94 -15.09 5.25
N GLU A 220 -10.47 -15.30 6.46
CA GLU A 220 -11.51 -16.30 6.69
C GLU A 220 -12.84 -15.93 5.99
N TRP A 221 -13.21 -14.65 6.02
CA TRP A 221 -14.38 -14.16 5.30
C TRP A 221 -14.24 -14.33 3.77
N GLN A 222 -13.04 -14.08 3.22
CA GLN A 222 -12.73 -14.29 1.80
C GLN A 222 -12.93 -15.75 1.37
N LYS A 223 -12.55 -16.72 2.20
CA LYS A 223 -12.78 -18.15 1.93
C LYS A 223 -14.25 -18.48 1.79
N ILE A 224 -15.09 -17.96 2.70
CA ILE A 224 -16.53 -18.18 2.69
C ILE A 224 -17.19 -17.54 1.46
N ASN A 225 -16.65 -16.42 0.97
CA ASN A 225 -17.20 -15.62 -0.13
C ASN A 225 -16.53 -15.90 -1.50
N ASN A 226 -15.72 -16.96 -1.61
CA ASN A 226 -15.03 -17.37 -2.84
C ASN A 226 -14.14 -16.28 -3.49
N CYS A 227 -13.57 -15.41 -2.68
CA CYS A 227 -12.63 -14.38 -3.12
C CYS A 227 -11.25 -14.48 -2.40
N SER A 228 -10.87 -15.72 -2.02
CA SER A 228 -9.60 -16.04 -1.36
C SER A 228 -8.51 -16.41 -2.35
N LEU A 229 -7.28 -16.48 -1.87
CA LEU A 229 -6.15 -17.01 -2.63
C LEU A 229 -6.40 -18.42 -3.18
N GLU A 230 -7.02 -19.29 -2.37
CA GLU A 230 -7.34 -20.67 -2.76
C GLU A 230 -8.43 -20.76 -3.85
N SER A 231 -9.34 -19.79 -3.89
CA SER A 231 -10.37 -19.71 -4.95
C SER A 231 -9.80 -19.24 -6.30
N GLY A 232 -8.54 -18.80 -6.34
CA GLY A 232 -7.91 -18.26 -7.53
C GLY A 232 -8.38 -16.86 -7.91
N TRP A 233 -9.05 -16.16 -7.00
CA TRP A 233 -9.41 -14.76 -7.21
C TRP A 233 -8.15 -13.89 -7.23
N LYS A 234 -8.11 -12.90 -8.14
CA LYS A 234 -6.93 -12.08 -8.41
C LYS A 234 -7.26 -10.60 -8.24
N PRO A 235 -6.81 -9.97 -7.13
CA PRO A 235 -7.08 -8.55 -6.88
C PRO A 235 -6.45 -7.64 -7.94
N GLU A 236 -5.32 -8.03 -8.52
CA GLU A 236 -4.62 -7.29 -9.57
C GLU A 236 -5.41 -7.15 -10.88
N THR A 237 -6.38 -8.03 -11.12
CA THR A 237 -7.24 -8.00 -12.30
C THR A 237 -8.66 -7.54 -12.02
N ALA A 238 -9.02 -7.41 -10.74
CA ALA A 238 -10.34 -6.96 -10.33
C ALA A 238 -10.48 -5.45 -10.51
N LYS A 239 -11.68 -5.00 -10.88
CA LYS A 239 -11.97 -3.56 -10.88
C LYS A 239 -12.00 -3.02 -9.45
N HIS A 240 -11.44 -1.83 -9.23
CA HIS A 240 -11.44 -1.23 -7.89
C HIS A 240 -12.84 -1.15 -7.27
N ALA A 241 -13.87 -0.88 -8.06
CA ALA A 241 -15.27 -0.87 -7.59
C ALA A 241 -15.77 -2.23 -7.05
N GLU A 242 -15.22 -3.35 -7.53
CA GLU A 242 -15.53 -4.69 -7.01
C GLU A 242 -14.83 -4.91 -5.66
N ILE A 243 -13.60 -4.45 -5.54
CA ILE A 243 -12.84 -4.49 -4.28
C ILE A 243 -13.52 -3.60 -3.23
N GLU A 244 -13.97 -2.40 -3.59
CA GLU A 244 -14.73 -1.50 -2.72
C GLU A 244 -16.00 -2.16 -2.17
N LYS A 245 -16.77 -2.85 -3.03
CA LYS A 245 -17.95 -3.61 -2.59
C LYS A 245 -17.58 -4.72 -1.60
N MET A 246 -16.47 -5.41 -1.83
CA MET A 246 -15.95 -6.43 -0.93
C MET A 246 -15.53 -5.82 0.42
N GLN A 247 -14.81 -4.69 0.40
CA GLN A 247 -14.46 -3.94 1.59
C GLN A 247 -15.68 -3.54 2.41
N LEU A 248 -16.68 -2.93 1.77
CA LEU A 248 -17.91 -2.51 2.43
C LEU A 248 -18.70 -3.69 3.01
N SER A 249 -18.78 -4.82 2.30
CA SER A 249 -19.47 -6.01 2.78
C SER A 249 -18.81 -6.60 4.03
N PHE A 250 -17.48 -6.67 4.05
CA PHE A 250 -16.75 -7.16 5.22
C PHE A 250 -16.81 -6.16 6.38
N LEU A 251 -16.65 -4.86 6.12
CA LEU A 251 -16.76 -3.83 7.16
C LEU A 251 -18.15 -3.86 7.81
N LYS A 252 -19.22 -3.95 7.00
CA LYS A 252 -20.58 -4.09 7.55
C LYS A 252 -20.68 -5.30 8.47
N PHE A 253 -20.21 -6.46 8.03
CA PHE A 253 -20.17 -7.67 8.86
C PHE A 253 -19.43 -7.44 10.18
N LYS A 254 -18.25 -6.77 10.16
CA LYS A 254 -17.47 -6.50 11.38
C LYS A 254 -18.13 -5.48 12.30
N TYR A 255 -18.76 -4.44 11.78
CA TYR A 255 -19.47 -3.45 12.58
C TYR A 255 -20.73 -4.05 13.24
N ASP A 256 -21.44 -4.93 12.53
CA ASP A 256 -22.56 -5.69 13.08
C ASP A 256 -22.09 -6.66 14.19
N GLU A 257 -21.00 -7.43 13.95
CA GLU A 257 -20.38 -8.34 14.93
C GLU A 257 -19.93 -7.62 16.21
N LYS A 258 -19.42 -6.40 16.09
CA LYS A 258 -18.97 -5.58 17.21
C LYS A 258 -20.07 -4.75 17.88
N ASN A 259 -21.31 -4.97 17.52
CA ASN A 259 -22.49 -4.22 18.03
C ASN A 259 -22.37 -2.70 17.82
N LYS A 260 -21.85 -2.28 16.66
CA LYS A 260 -21.68 -0.88 16.25
C LYS A 260 -22.30 -0.58 14.88
N PRO A 261 -23.47 -1.15 14.50
CA PRO A 261 -24.04 -0.96 13.17
C PRO A 261 -24.35 0.51 12.87
N GLN A 262 -24.61 1.33 13.89
CA GLN A 262 -24.92 2.76 13.72
C GLN A 262 -23.76 3.57 13.13
N LEU A 263 -22.50 3.12 13.29
CA LEU A 263 -21.34 3.79 12.74
C LEU A 263 -21.08 3.42 11.26
N PHE A 264 -21.73 2.37 10.76
CA PHE A 264 -21.42 1.87 9.43
C PHE A 264 -21.79 2.86 8.32
N ASP A 265 -22.80 3.72 8.52
CA ASP A 265 -23.16 4.74 7.55
C ASP A 265 -22.02 5.74 7.33
N VAL A 266 -21.38 6.22 8.40
CA VAL A 266 -20.17 7.08 8.30
C VAL A 266 -19.06 6.34 7.57
N VAL A 267 -18.77 5.11 7.99
CA VAL A 267 -17.73 4.25 7.37
C VAL A 267 -17.99 4.05 5.87
N SER A 268 -19.21 3.74 5.50
CA SER A 268 -19.61 3.54 4.10
C SER A 268 -19.39 4.80 3.26
N ASN A 269 -19.75 5.97 3.79
CA ASN A 269 -19.54 7.25 3.11
C ASN A 269 -18.05 7.56 2.91
N ILE A 270 -17.22 7.35 3.94
CA ILE A 270 -15.76 7.54 3.85
C ILE A 270 -15.15 6.62 2.78
N VAL A 271 -15.46 5.32 2.82
CA VAL A 271 -14.90 4.35 1.87
C VAL A 271 -15.32 4.68 0.44
N ARG A 272 -16.60 4.94 0.20
CA ARG A 272 -17.14 5.25 -1.13
C ARG A 272 -16.58 6.56 -1.69
N LEU A 273 -16.46 7.60 -0.87
CA LEU A 273 -15.93 8.88 -1.30
C LEU A 273 -14.44 8.74 -1.67
N ASN A 274 -13.62 8.15 -0.80
CA ASN A 274 -12.20 7.90 -1.08
C ASN A 274 -12.01 6.97 -2.28
N GLY A 275 -12.84 5.94 -2.42
CA GLY A 275 -12.82 5.04 -3.57
C GLY A 275 -13.12 5.76 -4.89
N ALA A 276 -14.10 6.66 -4.91
CA ALA A 276 -14.43 7.46 -6.08
C ALA A 276 -13.29 8.42 -6.46
N PHE A 277 -12.68 9.11 -5.48
CA PHE A 277 -11.49 9.93 -5.70
C PHE A 277 -10.34 9.12 -6.29
N SER A 278 -10.09 7.94 -5.72
CA SER A 278 -9.01 7.06 -6.15
C SER A 278 -9.19 6.52 -7.57
N ARG A 279 -10.43 6.18 -7.98
CA ARG A 279 -10.75 5.78 -9.35
C ARG A 279 -10.64 6.94 -10.33
N CYS A 280 -11.09 8.12 -9.93
CA CYS A 280 -10.96 9.31 -10.77
C CYS A 280 -9.48 9.63 -11.03
N PHE A 281 -8.65 9.58 -9.99
CA PHE A 281 -7.20 9.83 -10.11
C PHE A 281 -6.48 8.77 -10.93
N GLY A 282 -6.69 7.48 -10.61
CA GLY A 282 -5.93 6.39 -11.20
C GLY A 282 -6.45 5.87 -12.53
N GLU A 283 -7.75 5.95 -12.77
CA GLU A 283 -8.44 5.36 -13.92
C GLU A 283 -9.13 6.41 -14.81
N GLY A 284 -9.15 7.68 -14.38
CA GLY A 284 -9.89 8.74 -15.05
C GLY A 284 -11.42 8.56 -14.99
N GLU A 285 -11.93 7.74 -14.06
CA GLU A 285 -13.34 7.42 -13.93
C GLU A 285 -14.07 8.54 -13.17
N GLU A 286 -14.84 9.35 -13.89
CA GLU A 286 -15.77 10.26 -13.24
C GLU A 286 -16.98 9.50 -12.68
N SER A 287 -17.45 9.87 -11.50
CA SER A 287 -18.56 9.19 -10.84
C SER A 287 -19.51 10.15 -10.12
N LYS A 288 -20.76 9.71 -9.95
CA LYS A 288 -21.73 10.36 -9.07
C LYS A 288 -21.99 9.44 -7.89
N ILE A 289 -21.92 9.98 -6.70
CA ILE A 289 -22.17 9.24 -5.46
C ILE A 289 -23.13 10.00 -4.57
N GLU A 290 -23.99 9.24 -3.90
CA GLU A 290 -24.88 9.76 -2.84
C GLU A 290 -24.16 9.63 -1.50
N LEU A 291 -24.15 10.69 -0.73
CA LEU A 291 -23.53 10.78 0.59
C LEU A 291 -24.60 11.18 1.61
N GLY A 292 -24.49 10.65 2.82
CA GLY A 292 -25.31 11.02 3.96
C GLY A 292 -24.73 12.13 4.82
N TYR A 293 -23.53 12.62 4.48
CA TYR A 293 -22.80 13.64 5.23
C TYR A 293 -22.12 14.61 4.28
N ASN A 294 -21.77 15.79 4.79
CA ASN A 294 -21.06 16.80 4.02
C ASN A 294 -19.70 16.27 3.51
N PRO A 295 -19.43 16.33 2.18
CA PRO A 295 -18.17 15.82 1.60
C PRO A 295 -16.91 16.47 2.18
N GLU A 296 -16.93 17.77 2.49
CA GLU A 296 -15.77 18.46 3.08
C GLU A 296 -15.45 17.90 4.47
N GLU A 297 -16.48 17.63 5.28
CA GLU A 297 -16.30 17.03 6.60
C GLU A 297 -15.79 15.59 6.50
N LEU A 298 -16.29 14.79 5.56
CA LEU A 298 -15.82 13.41 5.30
C LEU A 298 -14.36 13.35 4.84
N LEU A 299 -13.88 14.36 4.12
CA LEU A 299 -12.48 14.47 3.66
C LEU A 299 -11.57 15.14 4.68
N SER A 300 -12.14 15.72 5.74
CA SER A 300 -11.38 16.42 6.78
C SER A 300 -10.78 15.47 7.82
N GLY A 301 -9.85 15.99 8.62
CA GLY A 301 -9.30 15.27 9.77
C GLY A 301 -10.36 14.89 10.84
N ALA A 302 -11.53 15.53 10.84
CA ALA A 302 -12.62 15.18 11.77
C ALA A 302 -13.14 13.74 11.52
N ALA A 303 -13.19 13.30 10.26
CA ALA A 303 -13.62 11.96 9.90
C ALA A 303 -12.61 10.85 10.32
N MET A 304 -11.44 11.21 10.80
CA MET A 304 -10.46 10.23 11.32
C MET A 304 -10.87 9.68 12.70
N ASP A 305 -11.73 10.36 13.45
CA ASP A 305 -12.41 9.80 14.63
C ASP A 305 -13.88 9.55 14.32
N ILE A 306 -14.17 8.37 13.79
CA ILE A 306 -15.51 7.97 13.33
C ILE A 306 -16.57 8.07 14.43
N GLN A 307 -16.22 7.75 15.69
CA GLN A 307 -17.18 7.86 16.79
C GLN A 307 -17.52 9.34 17.07
N SER A 308 -16.50 10.17 17.20
CA SER A 308 -16.69 11.61 17.41
C SER A 308 -17.40 12.27 16.23
N PHE A 309 -17.06 11.85 15.00
CA PHE A 309 -17.74 12.34 13.79
C PHE A 309 -19.22 11.99 13.81
N PHE A 310 -19.57 10.73 14.09
CA PHE A 310 -20.97 10.28 14.17
C PHE A 310 -21.76 11.04 15.25
N ASP A 311 -21.16 11.29 16.40
CA ASP A 311 -21.83 11.96 17.54
C ASP A 311 -22.05 13.47 17.30
N ASN A 312 -21.25 14.11 16.42
CA ASN A 312 -21.24 15.56 16.24
C ASN A 312 -21.66 16.05 14.84
N SER A 313 -21.68 15.18 13.83
CA SER A 313 -22.02 15.58 12.46
C SER A 313 -23.53 15.41 12.20
N PHE A 314 -24.06 16.27 11.35
CA PHE A 314 -25.45 16.18 10.92
C PHE A 314 -25.59 15.34 9.65
N ILE A 315 -26.70 14.59 9.54
CA ILE A 315 -27.03 13.91 8.29
C ILE A 315 -27.45 14.97 7.27
N GLU A 316 -26.68 15.07 6.19
CA GLU A 316 -26.91 15.98 5.08
C GLU A 316 -26.85 15.21 3.77
N ASN A 317 -28.00 14.67 3.34
CA ASN A 317 -28.06 13.89 2.10
C ASN A 317 -27.74 14.78 0.90
N SER A 318 -26.69 14.42 0.17
CA SER A 318 -26.25 15.11 -1.02
C SER A 318 -25.82 14.15 -2.12
N THR A 319 -25.89 14.59 -3.36
CA THR A 319 -25.30 13.90 -4.50
C THR A 319 -24.12 14.73 -4.99
N VAL A 320 -22.96 14.11 -5.10
CA VAL A 320 -21.76 14.78 -5.59
C VAL A 320 -21.22 14.09 -6.85
N LYS A 321 -20.70 14.91 -7.76
CA LYS A 321 -19.92 14.45 -8.91
C LYS A 321 -18.44 14.58 -8.58
N ILE A 322 -17.69 13.48 -8.75
CA ILE A 322 -16.23 13.43 -8.68
C ILE A 322 -15.69 13.47 -10.11
N PHE A 323 -14.73 14.32 -10.38
CA PHE A 323 -14.16 14.52 -11.72
C PHE A 323 -12.71 15.00 -11.66
N MET A 324 -11.98 14.90 -12.77
CA MET A 324 -10.64 15.45 -12.89
C MET A 324 -10.73 16.94 -13.23
N GLY A 325 -10.26 17.80 -12.33
CA GLY A 325 -10.11 19.23 -12.51
C GLY A 325 -8.72 19.63 -13.00
N GLU A 326 -8.43 20.93 -13.01
CA GLU A 326 -7.14 21.45 -13.46
C GLU A 326 -6.00 21.11 -12.49
N ASP A 327 -6.29 21.14 -11.18
CA ASP A 327 -5.31 20.92 -10.12
C ASP A 327 -5.36 19.49 -9.51
N GLY A 328 -6.14 18.58 -10.08
CA GLY A 328 -6.31 17.21 -9.62
C GLY A 328 -7.76 16.75 -9.53
N VAL A 329 -8.04 15.78 -8.68
CA VAL A 329 -9.40 15.29 -8.48
C VAL A 329 -10.21 16.28 -7.65
N GLU A 330 -11.35 16.68 -8.18
CA GLU A 330 -12.29 17.63 -7.58
C GLU A 330 -13.66 17.01 -7.41
N TRP A 331 -14.50 17.68 -6.65
CA TRP A 331 -15.91 17.32 -6.50
C TRP A 331 -16.81 18.57 -6.54
N ARG A 332 -18.07 18.36 -6.90
CA ARG A 332 -19.12 19.38 -6.81
C ARG A 332 -20.49 18.76 -6.54
N TYR A 333 -21.38 19.52 -5.97
CA TYR A 333 -22.78 19.12 -5.85
C TYR A 333 -23.45 18.96 -7.23
N CYS A 334 -24.38 17.98 -7.33
CA CYS A 334 -25.18 17.72 -8.53
C CYS A 334 -26.52 18.44 -8.46
#